data_8f8cd23e65fb93b421197857b19ffeb1
#
_entry.id   8f8cd23e65fb93b421197857b19ffeb1
#
_cell.length_a   1.000
_cell.length_b   1.000
_cell.length_c   1.000
_cell.angle_alpha   90.00
_cell.angle_beta   90.00
_cell.angle_gamma   90.00
#
_symmetry.space_group_name_H-M   'P 1'
#
loop_
_entity.id
_entity.type
_entity.pdbx_description
1 polymer ?
#
loop_
_entity_poly.entity_id
_entity_poly.type
_entity_poly.pdbx_seq_one_letter_code
_entity_poly.pdbx_strand_id
1 'polypeptide(L)'
;MCLASYRAVTASLLLRGLFPQHATLGTTAPAGPMLQSLILEIILTALLMFVILNVSVGAKERGITAGIAVGAVLALAALFAGPISGASMNPARSFAPALVSQHLANLWIYLVAPVTGALIAVVGCRRIRKDCCSVPLHGRIDQVS
;
A
#
# COMPACT_ATOMS: atom_id res chain seq x y z
N MET A 1 -0.21 13.24 -0.71
CA MET A 1 1.08 12.56 -0.55
C MET A 1 1.93 13.14 0.59
N CYS A 2 2.09 14.43 0.74
CA CYS A 2 2.96 15.02 1.78
C CYS A 2 2.64 14.60 3.23
N LEU A 3 1.37 14.54 3.63
CA LEU A 3 1.00 14.21 5.02
C LEU A 3 1.34 12.75 5.40
N ALA A 4 1.17 11.81 4.48
CA ALA A 4 1.48 10.40 4.73
C ALA A 4 2.99 10.17 4.88
N SER A 5 3.79 10.83 4.05
CA SER A 5 5.25 10.78 4.13
C SER A 5 5.76 11.41 5.43
N TYR A 6 5.18 12.52 5.86
CA TYR A 6 5.55 13.18 7.11
C TYR A 6 5.31 12.28 8.33
N ARG A 7 4.13 11.65 8.40
CA ARG A 7 3.79 10.69 9.47
C ARG A 7 4.74 9.48 9.48
N ALA A 8 5.07 8.95 8.31
CA ALA A 8 5.97 7.81 8.19
C ALA A 8 7.40 8.15 8.63
N VAL A 9 7.91 9.34 8.27
CA VAL A 9 9.22 9.81 8.71
C VAL A 9 9.25 10.03 10.22
N THR A 10 8.22 10.66 10.80
CA THR A 10 8.12 10.86 12.26
C THR A 10 8.11 9.52 13.00
N ALA A 11 7.36 8.53 12.51
CA ALA A 11 7.35 7.19 13.09
C ALA A 11 8.73 6.52 13.00
N SER A 12 9.44 6.65 11.89
CA SER A 12 10.78 6.09 11.72
C SER A 12 11.83 6.76 12.62
N LEU A 13 11.71 8.06 12.84
CA LEU A 13 12.56 8.80 13.79
C LEU A 13 12.30 8.39 15.24
N LEU A 14 11.03 8.19 15.61
CA LEU A 14 10.67 7.65 16.92
C LEU A 14 11.24 6.24 17.12
N LEU A 15 11.12 5.36 16.13
CA LEU A 15 11.73 4.04 16.18
C LEU A 15 13.25 4.10 16.31
N ARG A 16 13.90 5.04 15.63
CA ARG A 16 15.35 5.25 15.77
C ARG A 16 15.74 5.66 17.19
N GLY A 17 14.92 6.51 17.82
CA GLY A 17 15.15 6.92 19.21
C GLY A 17 14.91 5.79 20.22
N LEU A 18 13.91 4.95 19.99
CA LEU A 18 13.58 3.83 20.87
C LEU A 18 14.52 2.62 20.69
N PHE A 19 14.97 2.38 19.45
CA PHE A 19 15.81 1.22 19.09
C PHE A 19 17.07 1.67 18.34
N PRO A 20 18.02 2.39 19.00
CA PRO A 20 19.21 2.93 18.34
C PRO A 20 20.13 1.84 17.77
N GLN A 21 20.08 0.64 18.32
CA GLN A 21 20.88 -0.51 17.90
C GLN A 21 20.31 -1.23 16.67
N HIS A 22 19.06 -0.94 16.25
CA HIS A 22 18.42 -1.65 15.16
C HIS A 22 18.88 -1.09 13.80
N ALA A 23 19.61 -1.89 13.04
CA ALA A 23 20.26 -1.45 11.79
C ALA A 23 19.28 -1.00 10.70
N THR A 24 18.16 -1.68 10.55
CA THR A 24 17.26 -1.51 9.40
C THR A 24 15.97 -0.75 9.70
N LEU A 25 15.57 -0.60 10.96
CA LEU A 25 14.33 0.09 11.39
C LEU A 25 13.07 -0.36 10.64
N GLY A 26 13.01 -1.62 10.23
CA GLY A 26 11.90 -2.17 9.44
C GLY A 26 11.91 -1.76 7.97
N THR A 27 13.05 -1.36 7.44
CA THR A 27 13.24 -1.11 6.00
C THR A 27 12.91 -2.37 5.21
N THR A 28 12.10 -2.22 4.17
CA THR A 28 11.81 -3.30 3.24
C THR A 28 13.04 -3.57 2.36
N ALA A 29 13.44 -4.82 2.30
CA ALA A 29 14.56 -5.26 1.46
C ALA A 29 14.24 -6.61 0.83
N PRO A 30 14.65 -6.86 -0.43
CA PRO A 30 14.53 -8.17 -1.04
C PRO A 30 15.35 -9.21 -0.27
N ALA A 31 14.75 -10.33 0.09
CA ALA A 31 15.48 -11.46 0.68
C ALA A 31 16.15 -12.34 -0.39
N GLY A 32 15.71 -12.21 -1.64
CA GLY A 32 16.19 -12.95 -2.80
C GLY A 32 16.43 -12.05 -4.02
N PRO A 33 16.30 -12.60 -5.24
CA PRO A 33 16.49 -11.84 -6.47
C PRO A 33 15.61 -10.60 -6.55
N MET A 34 16.15 -9.46 -6.96
CA MET A 34 15.44 -8.20 -7.09
C MET A 34 14.19 -8.30 -7.98
N LEU A 35 14.28 -9.06 -9.06
CA LEU A 35 13.17 -9.27 -9.99
C LEU A 35 11.99 -10.00 -9.33
N GLN A 36 12.27 -10.98 -8.48
CA GLN A 36 11.25 -11.69 -7.72
C GLN A 36 10.46 -10.73 -6.81
N SER A 37 11.17 -9.89 -6.07
CA SER A 37 10.55 -8.90 -5.18
C SER A 37 9.79 -7.84 -5.97
N LEU A 38 10.31 -7.39 -7.11
CA LEU A 38 9.62 -6.45 -8.00
C LEU A 38 8.28 -7.01 -8.49
N ILE A 39 8.28 -8.21 -9.05
CA ILE A 39 7.05 -8.86 -9.56
C ILE A 39 6.07 -9.09 -8.42
N LEU A 40 6.55 -9.59 -7.29
CA LEU A 40 5.71 -9.87 -6.13
C LEU A 40 5.02 -8.59 -5.60
N GLU A 41 5.77 -7.51 -5.43
CA GLU A 41 5.22 -6.21 -4.99
C GLU A 41 4.22 -5.63 -6.00
N ILE A 42 4.43 -5.81 -7.30
CA ILE A 42 3.45 -5.42 -8.33
C ILE A 42 2.14 -6.19 -8.15
N ILE A 43 2.22 -7.53 -8.01
CA ILE A 43 1.04 -8.40 -7.84
C ILE A 43 0.30 -8.05 -6.54
N LEU A 44 1.02 -7.93 -5.43
CA LEU A 44 0.42 -7.60 -4.14
C LEU A 44 -0.29 -6.26 -4.14
N THR A 45 0.35 -5.25 -4.74
CA THR A 45 -0.26 -3.92 -4.82
C THR A 45 -1.44 -3.91 -5.78
N ALA A 46 -1.37 -4.65 -6.89
CA ALA A 46 -2.49 -4.79 -7.81
C ALA A 46 -3.70 -5.45 -7.12
N LEU A 47 -3.49 -6.53 -6.38
CA LEU A 47 -4.54 -7.20 -5.61
C LEU A 47 -5.14 -6.28 -4.54
N LEU A 48 -4.30 -5.61 -3.76
CA LEU A 48 -4.73 -4.68 -2.73
C LEU A 48 -5.57 -3.55 -3.32
N MET A 49 -5.08 -2.91 -4.38
CA MET A 49 -5.78 -1.81 -5.04
C MET A 49 -7.08 -2.28 -5.70
N PHE A 50 -7.09 -3.48 -6.29
CA PHE A 50 -8.30 -4.07 -6.85
C PHE A 50 -9.38 -4.28 -5.77
N VAL A 51 -9.01 -4.81 -4.61
CA VAL A 51 -9.94 -4.96 -3.47
C VAL A 51 -10.44 -3.60 -3.00
N ILE A 52 -9.56 -2.61 -2.81
CA ILE A 52 -9.94 -1.26 -2.40
C ILE A 52 -10.96 -0.67 -3.37
N LEU A 53 -10.72 -0.75 -4.69
CA LEU A 53 -11.64 -0.24 -5.70
C LEU A 53 -13.01 -0.92 -5.65
N ASN A 54 -13.04 -2.24 -5.42
CA ASN A 54 -14.29 -2.99 -5.35
C ASN A 54 -15.11 -2.68 -4.10
N VAL A 55 -14.48 -2.58 -2.94
CA VAL A 55 -15.20 -2.30 -1.68
C VAL A 55 -15.55 -0.82 -1.51
N SER A 56 -14.85 0.09 -2.20
CA SER A 56 -15.13 1.53 -2.12
C SER A 56 -16.32 1.96 -2.95
N VAL A 57 -16.66 1.26 -4.04
CA VAL A 57 -17.66 1.69 -5.04
C VAL A 57 -19.03 1.05 -4.85
N GLY A 58 -19.13 -0.08 -4.15
CA GLY A 58 -20.30 -0.97 -4.30
C GLY A 58 -21.30 -1.09 -3.16
N ALA A 59 -21.02 -0.71 -1.92
CA ALA A 59 -21.86 -1.13 -0.80
C ALA A 59 -22.38 0.00 0.09
N LYS A 60 -23.64 -0.11 0.55
CA LYS A 60 -24.23 0.74 1.59
C LYS A 60 -23.51 0.60 2.95
N GLU A 61 -22.84 -0.53 3.20
CA GLU A 61 -22.11 -0.84 4.45
C GLU A 61 -20.60 -0.63 4.29
N ARG A 62 -20.20 0.52 3.80
CA ARG A 62 -18.81 0.82 3.36
C ARG A 62 -17.76 0.89 4.46
N GLY A 63 -18.15 1.03 5.73
CA GLY A 63 -17.18 1.32 6.79
C GLY A 63 -16.42 0.07 7.26
N ILE A 64 -17.13 -0.85 7.93
CA ILE A 64 -16.53 -1.99 8.64
C ILE A 64 -16.06 -3.09 7.68
N THR A 65 -16.93 -3.47 6.73
CA THR A 65 -16.63 -4.54 5.76
C THR A 65 -15.46 -4.18 4.84
N ALA A 66 -15.36 -2.92 4.41
CA ALA A 66 -14.22 -2.44 3.63
C ALA A 66 -12.91 -2.54 4.43
N GLY A 67 -12.93 -2.12 5.70
CA GLY A 67 -11.77 -2.23 6.58
C GLY A 67 -11.32 -3.67 6.79
N ILE A 68 -12.26 -4.59 7.01
CA ILE A 68 -11.97 -6.02 7.17
C ILE A 68 -11.37 -6.60 5.89
N ALA A 69 -11.96 -6.33 4.73
CA ALA A 69 -11.47 -6.84 3.46
C ALA A 69 -10.05 -6.37 3.14
N VAL A 70 -9.80 -5.06 3.28
CA VAL A 70 -8.46 -4.48 3.07
C VAL A 70 -7.46 -5.01 4.10
N GLY A 71 -7.85 -5.09 5.37
CA GLY A 71 -7.02 -5.62 6.44
C GLY A 71 -6.65 -7.09 6.23
N ALA A 72 -7.59 -7.91 5.76
CA ALA A 72 -7.35 -9.32 5.46
C ALA A 72 -6.33 -9.49 4.31
N VAL A 73 -6.44 -8.70 3.24
CA VAL A 73 -5.45 -8.72 2.15
C VAL A 73 -4.07 -8.31 2.63
N LEU A 74 -3.98 -7.25 3.44
CA LEU A 74 -2.70 -6.81 4.03
C LEU A 74 -2.09 -7.87 4.94
N ALA A 75 -2.90 -8.51 5.80
CA ALA A 75 -2.44 -9.56 6.70
C ALA A 75 -1.93 -10.78 5.92
N LEU A 76 -2.70 -11.25 4.93
CA LEU A 76 -2.28 -12.34 4.05
C LEU A 76 -0.97 -12.01 3.32
N ALA A 77 -0.87 -10.83 2.70
CA ALA A 77 0.33 -10.40 2.01
C ALA A 77 1.54 -10.33 2.95
N ALA A 78 1.37 -9.82 4.16
CA ALA A 78 2.44 -9.76 5.16
C ALA A 78 2.91 -11.15 5.60
N LEU A 79 1.99 -12.10 5.77
CA LEU A 79 2.31 -13.46 6.21
C LEU A 79 3.15 -14.22 5.19
N PHE A 80 2.78 -14.20 3.90
CA PHE A 80 3.49 -15.02 2.93
C PHE A 80 4.60 -14.25 2.18
N ALA A 81 4.41 -12.97 1.88
CA ALA A 81 5.36 -12.18 1.10
C ALA A 81 6.29 -11.33 1.98
N GLY A 82 5.94 -11.14 3.24
CA GLY A 82 6.80 -10.44 4.20
C GLY A 82 8.22 -10.97 4.26
N PRO A 83 8.43 -12.29 4.41
CA PRO A 83 9.76 -12.89 4.41
C PRO A 83 10.51 -12.79 3.08
N ILE A 84 9.82 -12.56 1.95
CA ILE A 84 10.39 -12.56 0.60
C ILE A 84 10.75 -11.15 0.13
N SER A 85 9.78 -10.21 0.21
CA SER A 85 9.94 -8.85 -0.30
C SER A 85 9.75 -7.76 0.76
N GLY A 86 9.31 -8.12 1.95
CA GLY A 86 8.90 -7.16 2.98
C GLY A 86 7.46 -6.68 2.86
N ALA A 87 6.71 -7.14 1.84
CA ALA A 87 5.29 -6.84 1.59
C ALA A 87 4.95 -5.36 1.82
N SER A 88 5.61 -4.48 1.10
CA SER A 88 5.46 -3.04 1.29
C SER A 88 4.13 -2.51 0.79
N MET A 89 3.79 -2.79 -0.47
CA MET A 89 2.57 -2.34 -1.17
C MET A 89 2.32 -0.82 -1.08
N ASN A 90 3.27 -0.06 -0.53
CA ASN A 90 3.13 1.38 -0.29
C ASN A 90 4.49 2.08 -0.38
N PRO A 91 4.70 3.01 -1.33
CA PRO A 91 5.96 3.74 -1.47
C PRO A 91 6.38 4.50 -0.21
N ALA A 92 5.43 5.13 0.48
CA ALA A 92 5.73 5.92 1.67
C ALA A 92 6.20 5.06 2.85
N ARG A 93 5.68 3.83 2.98
CA ARG A 93 6.09 2.86 4.01
C ARG A 93 7.54 2.45 3.85
N SER A 94 8.00 2.27 2.62
CA SER A 94 9.40 1.89 2.36
C SER A 94 10.35 3.08 2.37
N PHE A 95 9.89 4.23 1.88
CA PHE A 95 10.71 5.44 1.77
C PHE A 95 11.20 5.95 3.13
N ALA A 96 10.30 6.06 4.11
CA ALA A 96 10.62 6.67 5.39
C ALA A 96 11.70 5.91 6.20
N PRO A 97 11.58 4.59 6.45
CA PRO A 97 12.61 3.86 7.16
C PRO A 97 13.90 3.73 6.34
N ALA A 98 13.84 3.63 5.01
CA ALA A 98 15.01 3.61 4.15
C ALA A 98 15.82 4.91 4.24
N LEU A 99 15.13 6.07 4.30
CA LEU A 99 15.76 7.36 4.46
C LEU A 99 16.44 7.49 5.83
N VAL A 100 15.77 7.10 6.90
CA VAL A 100 16.28 7.23 8.28
C VAL A 100 17.40 6.23 8.56
N SER A 101 17.34 5.02 8.00
CA SER A 101 18.36 3.98 8.13
C SER A 101 19.50 4.09 7.11
N GLN A 102 19.36 4.98 6.10
CA GLN A 102 20.27 5.16 4.97
C GLN A 102 20.45 3.92 4.08
N HIS A 103 19.49 2.99 4.11
CA HIS A 103 19.46 1.79 3.27
C HIS A 103 18.64 2.04 2.00
N LEU A 104 19.24 2.72 1.01
CA LEU A 104 18.54 3.18 -0.20
C LEU A 104 18.73 2.25 -1.41
N ALA A 105 19.61 1.27 -1.34
CA ALA A 105 20.06 0.48 -2.49
C ALA A 105 18.92 -0.15 -3.32
N ASN A 106 17.89 -0.67 -2.67
CA ASN A 106 16.78 -1.36 -3.33
C ASN A 106 15.45 -0.58 -3.25
N LEU A 107 15.49 0.68 -2.82
CA LEU A 107 14.30 1.49 -2.61
C LEU A 107 13.48 1.69 -3.89
N TRP A 108 14.14 1.78 -5.04
CA TRP A 108 13.49 1.97 -6.33
C TRP A 108 12.43 0.90 -6.65
N ILE A 109 12.65 -0.36 -6.21
CA ILE A 109 11.68 -1.46 -6.37
C ILE A 109 10.37 -1.08 -5.69
N TYR A 110 10.44 -0.62 -4.45
CA TYR A 110 9.31 -0.27 -3.61
C TYR A 110 8.65 1.06 -3.96
N LEU A 111 9.27 1.84 -4.84
CA LEU A 111 8.66 3.03 -5.42
C LEU A 111 7.93 2.69 -6.73
N VAL A 112 8.58 1.92 -7.61
CA VAL A 112 8.07 1.60 -8.95
C VAL A 112 6.99 0.51 -8.89
N ALA A 113 7.20 -0.57 -8.14
CA ALA A 113 6.29 -1.70 -8.10
C ALA A 113 4.88 -1.34 -7.63
N PRO A 114 4.69 -0.59 -6.51
CA PRO A 114 3.35 -0.23 -6.07
C PRO A 114 2.62 0.69 -7.05
N VAL A 115 3.33 1.61 -7.70
CA VAL A 115 2.71 2.49 -8.71
C VAL A 115 2.24 1.68 -9.91
N THR A 116 3.08 0.78 -10.40
CA THR A 116 2.75 -0.10 -11.55
C THR A 116 1.59 -1.03 -11.21
N GLY A 117 1.62 -1.65 -10.02
CA GLY A 117 0.55 -2.52 -9.55
C GLY A 117 -0.79 -1.81 -9.42
N ALA A 118 -0.79 -0.59 -8.86
CA ALA A 118 -1.99 0.22 -8.75
C ALA A 118 -2.58 0.60 -10.12
N LEU A 119 -1.73 0.97 -11.08
CA LEU A 119 -2.17 1.27 -12.46
C LEU A 119 -2.79 0.05 -13.13
N ILE A 120 -2.19 -1.13 -13.00
CA ILE A 120 -2.72 -2.38 -13.52
C ILE A 120 -4.11 -2.66 -12.93
N ALA A 121 -4.27 -2.49 -11.61
CA ALA A 121 -5.55 -2.70 -10.94
C ALA A 121 -6.64 -1.74 -11.43
N VAL A 122 -6.31 -0.46 -11.62
CA VAL A 122 -7.25 0.54 -12.14
C VAL A 122 -7.69 0.18 -13.56
N VAL A 123 -6.75 -0.19 -14.44
CA VAL A 123 -7.07 -0.60 -15.81
C VAL A 123 -7.92 -1.86 -15.80
N GLY A 124 -7.56 -2.88 -15.02
CA GLY A 124 -8.32 -4.11 -14.87
C GLY A 124 -9.74 -3.86 -14.36
N CYS A 125 -9.87 -3.06 -13.30
CA CYS A 125 -11.17 -2.72 -12.73
C CYS A 125 -12.07 -1.98 -13.72
N ARG A 126 -11.54 -1.01 -14.47
CA ARG A 126 -12.29 -0.29 -15.52
C ARG A 126 -12.75 -1.20 -16.66
N ARG A 127 -11.99 -2.25 -16.98
CA ARG A 127 -12.37 -3.22 -18.00
C ARG A 127 -13.51 -4.13 -17.55
N ILE A 128 -13.55 -4.48 -16.28
CA ILE A 128 -14.55 -5.38 -15.68
C ILE A 128 -15.83 -4.61 -15.31
N ARG A 129 -15.68 -3.40 -14.78
CA ARG A 129 -16.80 -2.58 -14.28
C ARG A 129 -16.71 -1.17 -14.83
N LYS A 130 -17.73 -0.76 -15.59
CA LYS A 130 -17.81 0.61 -16.16
C LYS A 130 -17.83 1.69 -15.07
N ASP A 131 -18.35 1.36 -13.87
CA ASP A 131 -18.49 2.27 -12.73
C ASP A 131 -17.35 2.19 -11.70
N CYS A 132 -16.26 1.49 -12.01
CA CYS A 132 -15.18 1.23 -11.06
C CYS A 132 -14.49 2.49 -10.50
N CYS A 133 -14.58 3.61 -11.20
CA CYS A 133 -13.97 4.89 -10.81
C CYS A 133 -14.98 6.04 -10.81
N SER A 134 -16.27 5.78 -10.93
CA SER A 134 -17.30 6.81 -10.79
C SER A 134 -17.45 7.15 -9.31
N VAL A 135 -16.80 8.22 -8.89
CA VAL A 135 -17.16 8.88 -7.64
C VAL A 135 -18.55 9.49 -7.87
N PRO A 136 -19.57 9.09 -7.10
CA PRO A 136 -20.85 9.78 -7.19
C PRO A 136 -20.65 11.22 -6.71
N LEU A 137 -20.57 12.16 -7.65
CA LEU A 137 -20.52 13.61 -7.39
C LEU A 137 -21.88 14.13 -6.87
N HIS A 138 -22.78 13.25 -6.48
CA HIS A 138 -24.07 13.64 -5.92
C HIS A 138 -24.04 13.51 -4.40
N GLY A 139 -23.43 14.50 -3.75
CA GLY A 139 -23.78 14.86 -2.39
C GLY A 139 -25.25 15.30 -2.41
N ARG A 140 -26.16 14.43 -2.02
CA ARG A 140 -27.56 14.72 -1.86
C ARG A 140 -27.71 15.77 -0.75
N ILE A 141 -27.98 17.00 -1.15
CA ILE A 141 -28.37 18.11 -0.26
C ILE A 141 -29.84 17.96 0.19
N ASP A 142 -30.56 16.92 -0.25
CA ASP A 142 -32.02 16.81 -0.13
C ASP A 142 -32.49 15.88 1.00
N GLN A 143 -31.81 15.83 2.14
CA GLN A 143 -32.36 15.17 3.34
C GLN A 143 -32.16 15.99 4.60
N VAL A 144 -32.54 17.26 4.54
CA VAL A 144 -32.90 18.04 5.74
C VAL A 144 -34.17 18.83 5.40
N SER A 145 -35.30 18.22 5.56
CA SER A 145 -36.59 18.86 5.79
C SER A 145 -37.49 17.87 6.52
#